data_83974528711a47b4f38b36d40642dad7
#
_entry.id   83974528711a47b4f38b36d40642dad7
#
_cell.length_a   1.000
_cell.length_b   1.000
_cell.length_c   1.000
_cell.angle_alpha   90.00
_cell.angle_beta   90.00
_cell.angle_gamma   90.00
#
_symmetry.space_group_name_H-M   'P 1'
#
loop_
_entity.id
_entity.type
_entity.pdbx_description
1 polymer ?
#
loop_
_entity_poly.entity_id
_entity_poly.type
_entity_poly.pdbx_seq_one_letter_code
_entity_poly.pdbx_strand_id
1 'polypeptide(L)'
;ISKELNESDINSSGQLSEYHTDETIELGKTGSTQTMPLNKSDINKDDISENTLAKYEKLKSIIKDCGKIAIAFSGGVDSTFLTKVAKDVLGENAVAVTISSILVTDDELKEADDFCKAENIEHLIYNADVLSIPGFENNPPDRCYICKKAIFTNVQNLVGERGISVIAE
;
A
#
# COMPACT_ATOMS: atom_id res chain seq x y z
N ILE A 1 -27.90 12.61 -8.92
CA ILE A 1 -29.01 13.28 -8.18
C ILE A 1 -28.56 13.29 -6.73
N SER A 2 -28.11 14.46 -6.26
CA SER A 2 -27.69 14.66 -4.87
C SER A 2 -28.94 14.63 -3.98
N LYS A 3 -28.99 13.70 -3.04
CA LYS A 3 -30.04 13.67 -2.03
C LYS A 3 -29.50 14.42 -0.80
N GLU A 4 -30.14 15.52 -0.43
CA GLU A 4 -29.84 16.25 0.80
C GLU A 4 -30.23 15.38 2.01
N LEU A 5 -29.33 15.23 2.97
CA LEU A 5 -29.57 14.53 4.22
C LEU A 5 -30.42 15.39 5.14
N ASN A 6 -31.49 14.84 5.69
CA ASN A 6 -32.38 15.50 6.66
C ASN A 6 -31.95 15.15 8.10
N GLU A 7 -32.26 16.04 9.04
CA GLU A 7 -31.96 15.89 10.49
C GLU A 7 -32.54 14.59 11.13
N SER A 8 -33.44 13.87 10.44
CA SER A 8 -33.99 12.59 10.89
C SER A 8 -33.07 11.38 10.67
N ASP A 9 -31.98 11.56 9.95
CA ASP A 9 -31.03 10.47 9.56
C ASP A 9 -29.91 10.27 10.59
N ILE A 10 -29.94 11.02 11.71
CA ILE A 10 -28.94 10.97 12.78
C ILE A 10 -29.57 10.45 14.07
N ASN A 11 -28.95 9.45 14.69
CA ASN A 11 -29.39 8.94 15.99
C ASN A 11 -29.00 9.90 17.15
N SER A 12 -29.54 9.66 18.34
CA SER A 12 -29.32 10.49 19.54
C SER A 12 -27.86 10.55 20.05
N SER A 13 -26.94 9.81 19.43
CA SER A 13 -25.48 9.84 19.70
C SER A 13 -24.67 10.50 18.59
N GLY A 14 -25.32 11.09 17.56
CA GLY A 14 -24.65 11.79 16.46
C GLY A 14 -24.06 10.88 15.40
N GLN A 15 -24.42 9.60 15.37
CA GLN A 15 -23.99 8.63 14.37
C GLN A 15 -25.08 8.39 13.33
N LEU A 16 -24.69 8.19 12.05
CA LEU A 16 -25.61 7.80 10.99
C LEU A 16 -26.26 6.45 11.31
N SER A 17 -27.60 6.38 11.22
CA SER A 17 -28.33 5.14 11.35
C SER A 17 -27.98 4.19 10.21
N GLU A 18 -27.79 2.88 10.51
CA GLU A 18 -27.46 1.85 9.54
C GLU A 18 -28.43 1.88 8.35
N TYR A 19 -27.90 2.15 7.17
CA TYR A 19 -28.66 2.01 5.93
C TYR A 19 -28.81 0.52 5.60
N HIS A 20 -30.02 -0.02 5.78
CA HIS A 20 -30.43 -1.25 5.10
C HIS A 20 -30.64 -0.93 3.62
N THR A 21 -29.69 -1.32 2.80
CA THR A 21 -29.86 -1.36 1.35
C THR A 21 -30.39 -2.74 0.98
N ASP A 22 -31.72 -2.93 1.02
CA ASP A 22 -32.41 -3.95 0.27
C ASP A 22 -32.63 -3.43 -1.17
N GLU A 23 -31.60 -3.49 -1.99
CA GLU A 23 -31.74 -3.53 -3.43
C GLU A 23 -30.60 -4.38 -4.00
N THR A 24 -30.91 -5.65 -4.21
CA THR A 24 -30.11 -6.57 -5.05
C THR A 24 -30.09 -6.05 -6.48
N ILE A 25 -29.06 -5.30 -6.84
CA ILE A 25 -28.72 -5.05 -8.23
C ILE A 25 -28.07 -6.35 -8.73
N GLU A 26 -28.81 -7.15 -9.51
CA GLU A 26 -28.23 -8.22 -10.31
C GLU A 26 -27.29 -7.60 -11.36
N LEU A 27 -26.02 -7.46 -11.01
CA LEU A 27 -24.95 -7.23 -11.99
C LEU A 27 -24.75 -8.53 -12.76
N GLY A 28 -25.07 -8.45 -14.06
CA GLY A 28 -24.93 -9.53 -15.02
C GLY A 28 -23.55 -10.19 -14.91
N LYS A 29 -23.57 -11.52 -14.91
CA LYS A 29 -22.40 -12.41 -14.93
C LYS A 29 -21.55 -12.11 -16.16
N THR A 30 -20.50 -11.32 -16.00
CA THR A 30 -19.41 -11.26 -16.97
C THR A 30 -18.14 -11.69 -16.26
N GLY A 31 -17.70 -12.90 -16.62
CA GLY A 31 -16.33 -13.36 -16.52
C GLY A 31 -15.72 -13.36 -15.12
N SER A 32 -15.92 -14.43 -14.35
CA SER A 32 -15.03 -14.77 -13.23
C SER A 32 -13.62 -14.95 -13.80
N THR A 33 -12.75 -13.97 -13.59
CA THR A 33 -11.31 -14.19 -13.69
C THR A 33 -10.95 -15.09 -12.50
N GLN A 34 -11.00 -16.41 -12.70
CA GLN A 34 -10.39 -17.34 -11.77
C GLN A 34 -8.89 -17.07 -11.80
N THR A 35 -8.40 -16.33 -10.81
CA THR A 35 -6.98 -16.33 -10.49
C THR A 35 -6.66 -17.74 -9.99
N MET A 36 -6.19 -18.61 -10.88
CA MET A 36 -5.61 -19.88 -10.48
C MET A 36 -4.41 -19.58 -9.58
N PRO A 37 -4.36 -20.12 -8.36
CA PRO A 37 -3.17 -19.97 -7.54
C PRO A 37 -2.01 -20.63 -8.31
N LEU A 38 -1.00 -19.82 -8.66
CA LEU A 38 0.26 -20.31 -9.21
C LEU A 38 0.88 -21.24 -8.16
N ASN A 39 0.89 -22.54 -8.46
CA ASN A 39 1.59 -23.50 -7.63
C ASN A 39 3.09 -23.19 -7.71
N LYS A 40 3.78 -23.08 -6.58
CA LYS A 40 5.24 -22.86 -6.54
C LYS A 40 6.04 -23.91 -7.32
N SER A 41 5.42 -25.07 -7.63
CA SER A 41 5.97 -26.14 -8.46
C SER A 41 5.96 -25.85 -9.98
N ASP A 42 5.19 -24.85 -10.43
CA ASP A 42 4.95 -24.62 -11.85
C ASP A 42 5.93 -23.59 -12.44
N ILE A 43 6.77 -22.97 -11.59
CA ILE A 43 7.85 -22.06 -12.02
C ILE A 43 9.12 -22.90 -12.20
N ASN A 44 9.42 -23.25 -13.44
CA ASN A 44 10.70 -23.87 -13.76
C ASN A 44 11.81 -22.80 -13.68
N LYS A 45 12.79 -23.02 -12.80
CA LYS A 45 13.94 -22.11 -12.65
C LYS A 45 14.73 -21.93 -13.95
N ASP A 46 14.65 -22.90 -14.86
CA ASP A 46 15.31 -22.89 -16.15
C ASP A 46 14.70 -21.90 -17.15
N ASP A 47 13.48 -21.39 -16.87
CA ASP A 47 12.80 -20.37 -17.67
C ASP A 47 13.24 -18.93 -17.34
N ILE A 48 14.00 -18.72 -16.26
CA ILE A 48 14.47 -17.41 -15.85
C ILE A 48 15.80 -17.12 -16.53
N SER A 49 15.85 -16.06 -17.36
CA SER A 49 17.08 -15.69 -18.04
C SER A 49 18.21 -15.35 -17.07
N GLU A 50 19.45 -15.68 -17.43
CA GLU A 50 20.66 -15.33 -16.63
C GLU A 50 20.71 -13.82 -16.30
N ASN A 51 20.28 -12.97 -17.24
CA ASN A 51 20.21 -11.53 -17.02
C ASN A 51 19.22 -11.16 -15.90
N THR A 52 18.08 -11.85 -15.82
CA THR A 52 17.09 -11.62 -14.75
C THR A 52 17.64 -12.04 -13.40
N LEU A 53 18.32 -13.18 -13.34
CA LEU A 53 18.98 -13.65 -12.12
C LEU A 53 20.07 -12.67 -11.66
N ALA A 54 20.89 -12.18 -12.59
CA ALA A 54 21.94 -11.20 -12.27
C ALA A 54 21.35 -9.90 -11.70
N LYS A 55 20.22 -9.40 -12.25
CA LYS A 55 19.51 -8.23 -11.72
C LYS A 55 18.94 -8.48 -10.34
N TYR A 56 18.40 -9.65 -10.10
CA TYR A 56 17.86 -10.04 -8.78
C TYR A 56 18.97 -10.09 -7.73
N GLU A 57 20.11 -10.70 -8.03
CA GLU A 57 21.26 -10.72 -7.11
C GLU A 57 21.82 -9.32 -6.85
N LYS A 58 21.84 -8.46 -7.87
CA LYS A 58 22.22 -7.05 -7.70
C LYS A 58 21.25 -6.30 -6.79
N LEU A 59 19.94 -6.52 -6.93
CA LEU A 59 18.92 -5.93 -6.05
C LEU A 59 19.15 -6.36 -4.60
N LYS A 60 19.36 -7.64 -4.35
CA LYS A 60 19.66 -8.17 -3.02
C LYS A 60 20.92 -7.54 -2.40
N SER A 61 21.96 -7.34 -3.20
CA SER A 61 23.17 -6.66 -2.73
C SER A 61 22.90 -5.22 -2.33
N ILE A 62 22.16 -4.46 -3.14
CA ILE A 62 21.78 -3.07 -2.84
C ILE A 62 20.97 -3.01 -1.53
N ILE A 63 19.99 -3.87 -1.37
CA ILE A 63 19.17 -3.93 -0.15
C ILE A 63 20.03 -4.27 1.07
N LYS A 64 20.94 -5.23 0.93
CA LYS A 64 21.85 -5.61 2.02
C LYS A 64 22.74 -4.46 2.48
N ASP A 65 23.21 -3.65 1.54
CA ASP A 65 24.06 -2.50 1.82
C ASP A 65 23.31 -1.38 2.56
N CYS A 66 21.97 -1.34 2.47
CA CYS A 66 21.14 -0.40 3.24
C CYS A 66 21.15 -0.69 4.75
N GLY A 67 21.39 -1.93 5.16
CA GLY A 67 21.36 -2.37 6.57
C GLY A 67 19.97 -2.33 7.21
N LYS A 68 19.26 -1.19 7.09
CA LYS A 68 17.83 -1.02 7.45
C LYS A 68 17.12 -0.27 6.34
N ILE A 69 15.89 -0.67 6.02
CA ILE A 69 15.11 -0.07 4.93
C ILE A 69 13.62 0.00 5.25
N ALA A 70 12.98 1.08 4.85
CA ALA A 70 11.53 1.17 4.77
C ALA A 70 11.09 1.11 3.31
N ILE A 71 10.09 0.30 3.01
CA ILE A 71 9.51 0.21 1.67
C ILE A 71 8.16 0.92 1.68
N ALA A 72 7.98 1.90 0.80
CA ALA A 72 6.66 2.48 0.54
C ALA A 72 5.79 1.44 -0.16
N PHE A 73 4.92 0.83 0.62
CA PHE A 73 4.17 -0.36 0.23
C PHE A 73 2.73 -0.01 -0.15
N SER A 74 2.39 -0.18 -1.41
CA SER A 74 1.06 0.11 -1.95
C SER A 74 0.18 -1.13 -2.18
N GLY A 75 0.70 -2.35 -1.91
CA GLY A 75 0.03 -3.59 -2.27
C GLY A 75 0.15 -3.97 -3.76
N GLY A 76 0.65 -3.09 -4.62
CA GLY A 76 0.92 -3.39 -6.02
C GLY A 76 2.07 -4.40 -6.19
N VAL A 77 2.12 -5.09 -7.34
CA VAL A 77 3.05 -6.20 -7.58
C VAL A 77 4.51 -5.82 -7.38
N ASP A 78 4.92 -4.63 -7.81
CA ASP A 78 6.31 -4.18 -7.71
C ASP A 78 6.71 -3.91 -6.26
N SER A 79 5.86 -3.18 -5.50
CA SER A 79 6.10 -2.91 -4.09
C SER A 79 6.03 -4.17 -3.24
N THR A 80 5.14 -5.12 -3.57
CA THR A 80 5.05 -6.43 -2.92
C THR A 80 6.32 -7.24 -3.12
N PHE A 81 6.82 -7.30 -4.37
CA PHE A 81 8.08 -7.96 -4.69
C PHE A 81 9.26 -7.33 -3.93
N LEU A 82 9.38 -6.00 -3.98
CA LEU A 82 10.46 -5.28 -3.29
C LEU A 82 10.42 -5.51 -1.78
N THR A 83 9.23 -5.44 -1.17
CA THR A 83 9.02 -5.67 0.26
C THR A 83 9.41 -7.09 0.65
N LYS A 84 9.02 -8.09 -0.15
CA LYS A 84 9.38 -9.49 0.09
C LYS A 84 10.88 -9.70 0.00
N VAL A 85 11.54 -9.15 -1.03
CA VAL A 85 13.00 -9.27 -1.18
C VAL A 85 13.73 -8.58 -0.03
N ALA A 86 13.26 -7.41 0.41
CA ALA A 86 13.83 -6.70 1.55
C ALA A 86 13.71 -7.53 2.84
N LYS A 87 12.55 -8.15 3.10
CA LYS A 87 12.35 -9.05 4.24
C LYS A 87 13.28 -10.27 4.18
N ASP A 88 13.41 -10.89 3.03
CA ASP A 88 14.27 -12.08 2.86
C ASP A 88 15.77 -11.75 3.08
N VAL A 89 16.21 -10.54 2.75
CA VAL A 89 17.59 -10.10 2.87
C VAL A 89 17.92 -9.54 4.26
N LEU A 90 17.04 -8.72 4.83
CA LEU A 90 17.31 -7.94 6.05
C LEU A 90 16.52 -8.40 7.28
N GLY A 91 15.57 -9.33 7.13
CA GLY A 91 14.76 -9.82 8.24
C GLY A 91 13.97 -8.69 8.92
N GLU A 92 14.16 -8.51 10.22
CA GLU A 92 13.47 -7.50 11.04
C GLU A 92 13.91 -6.05 10.74
N ASN A 93 14.97 -5.87 9.93
CA ASN A 93 15.43 -4.55 9.51
C ASN A 93 14.71 -4.03 8.24
N ALA A 94 13.79 -4.80 7.68
CA ALA A 94 12.91 -4.38 6.59
C ALA A 94 11.51 -4.08 7.14
N VAL A 95 11.01 -2.87 6.88
CA VAL A 95 9.72 -2.38 7.34
C VAL A 95 8.88 -1.95 6.14
N ALA A 96 7.61 -2.32 6.10
CA ALA A 96 6.66 -1.82 5.12
C ALA A 96 5.95 -0.58 5.67
N VAL A 97 5.76 0.46 4.84
CA VAL A 97 5.02 1.67 5.18
C VAL A 97 3.93 1.90 4.16
N THR A 98 2.67 1.76 4.55
CA THR A 98 1.53 2.08 3.70
C THR A 98 0.96 3.44 4.05
N ILE A 99 0.71 4.26 3.03
CA ILE A 99 0.09 5.56 3.17
C ILE A 99 -1.43 5.38 3.08
N SER A 100 -2.13 5.64 4.18
CA SER A 100 -3.58 5.73 4.21
C SER A 100 -4.01 7.17 3.97
N SER A 101 -4.98 7.36 3.09
CA SER A 101 -5.58 8.67 2.82
C SER A 101 -6.97 8.46 2.22
N ILE A 102 -7.72 9.54 2.02
CA ILE A 102 -9.01 9.50 1.32
C ILE A 102 -8.95 8.94 -0.11
N LEU A 103 -7.75 8.72 -0.64
CA LEU A 103 -7.50 8.18 -1.99
C LEU A 103 -7.24 6.67 -1.99
N VAL A 104 -7.19 6.03 -0.80
CA VAL A 104 -6.89 4.61 -0.61
C VAL A 104 -8.08 3.96 0.06
N THR A 105 -8.54 2.86 -0.47
CA THR A 105 -9.69 2.13 0.07
C THR A 105 -9.32 1.27 1.28
N ASP A 106 -10.31 0.96 2.12
CA ASP A 106 -10.12 0.07 3.26
C ASP A 106 -9.71 -1.35 2.83
N ASP A 107 -10.19 -1.81 1.67
CA ASP A 107 -9.83 -3.11 1.11
C ASP A 107 -8.35 -3.16 0.71
N GLU A 108 -7.82 -2.11 0.06
CA GLU A 108 -6.39 -2.01 -0.28
C GLU A 108 -5.51 -1.99 0.96
N LEU A 109 -5.92 -1.26 2.01
CA LEU A 109 -5.20 -1.24 3.29
C LEU A 109 -5.22 -2.61 3.96
N LYS A 110 -6.36 -3.28 3.92
CA LYS A 110 -6.51 -4.63 4.48
C LYS A 110 -5.65 -5.65 3.74
N GLU A 111 -5.64 -5.64 2.41
CA GLU A 111 -4.80 -6.54 1.61
C GLU A 111 -3.31 -6.33 1.90
N ALA A 112 -2.88 -5.06 2.03
CA ALA A 112 -1.52 -4.72 2.39
C ALA A 112 -1.13 -5.26 3.79
N ASP A 113 -2.02 -5.10 4.76
CA ASP A 113 -1.81 -5.57 6.13
C ASP A 113 -1.80 -7.10 6.22
N ASP A 114 -2.73 -7.78 5.52
CA ASP A 114 -2.81 -9.24 5.46
C ASP A 114 -1.53 -9.84 4.85
N PHE A 115 -0.99 -9.22 3.78
CA PHE A 115 0.30 -9.63 3.20
C PHE A 115 1.44 -9.48 4.20
N CYS A 116 1.56 -8.32 4.85
CA CYS A 116 2.63 -8.07 5.81
C CYS A 116 2.57 -9.04 6.99
N LYS A 117 1.37 -9.35 7.50
CA LYS A 117 1.16 -10.37 8.55
C LYS A 117 1.58 -11.76 8.10
N ALA A 118 1.17 -12.17 6.88
CA ALA A 118 1.50 -13.48 6.33
C ALA A 118 3.01 -13.69 6.17
N GLU A 119 3.74 -12.62 5.80
CA GLU A 119 5.20 -12.65 5.59
C GLU A 119 6.00 -12.26 6.85
N ASN A 120 5.32 -12.01 7.97
CA ASN A 120 5.93 -11.56 9.23
C ASN A 120 6.80 -10.28 9.04
N ILE A 121 6.25 -9.28 8.35
CA ILE A 121 6.88 -7.99 8.08
C ILE A 121 6.28 -6.94 9.01
N GLU A 122 7.12 -6.12 9.66
CA GLU A 122 6.62 -4.95 10.40
C GLU A 122 5.92 -3.99 9.45
N HIS A 123 4.64 -3.71 9.72
CA HIS A 123 3.81 -2.85 8.88
C HIS A 123 3.43 -1.58 9.62
N LEU A 124 3.78 -0.44 9.06
CA LEU A 124 3.43 0.89 9.56
C LEU A 124 2.40 1.50 8.62
N ILE A 125 1.32 2.04 9.19
CA ILE A 125 0.32 2.79 8.43
C ILE A 125 0.48 4.28 8.78
N TYR A 126 0.81 5.10 7.78
CA TYR A 126 0.87 6.55 7.90
C TYR A 126 -0.43 7.16 7.37
N ASN A 127 -1.22 7.79 8.24
CA ASN A 127 -2.44 8.48 7.85
C ASN A 127 -2.11 9.88 7.32
N ALA A 128 -2.26 10.07 6.01
CA ALA A 128 -1.98 11.32 5.32
C ALA A 128 -3.27 12.13 5.09
N ASP A 129 -3.36 13.30 5.72
CA ASP A 129 -4.37 14.28 5.36
C ASP A 129 -3.89 15.08 4.15
N VAL A 130 -4.17 14.55 2.96
CA VAL A 130 -3.73 15.15 1.69
C VAL A 130 -4.44 16.47 1.40
N LEU A 131 -5.63 16.71 1.97
CA LEU A 131 -6.37 17.95 1.76
C LEU A 131 -5.79 19.11 2.57
N SER A 132 -5.08 18.84 3.66
CA SER A 132 -4.41 19.86 4.45
C SER A 132 -3.07 20.33 3.85
N ILE A 133 -2.59 19.67 2.78
CA ILE A 133 -1.35 20.07 2.11
C ILE A 133 -1.56 21.42 1.39
N PRO A 134 -0.77 22.46 1.73
CA PRO A 134 -0.96 23.79 1.13
C PRO A 134 -0.87 23.76 -0.39
N GLY A 135 -1.91 24.29 -1.05
CA GLY A 135 -1.99 24.36 -2.51
C GLY A 135 -2.50 23.10 -3.21
N PHE A 136 -2.69 21.99 -2.47
CA PHE A 136 -3.20 20.75 -3.05
C PHE A 136 -4.61 20.90 -3.60
N GLU A 137 -5.47 21.64 -2.91
CA GLU A 137 -6.86 21.93 -3.26
C GLU A 137 -7.02 22.69 -4.59
N ASN A 138 -5.99 23.45 -4.99
CA ASN A 138 -6.00 24.22 -6.25
C ASN A 138 -5.67 23.37 -7.49
N ASN A 139 -5.42 22.06 -7.29
CA ASN A 139 -5.07 21.10 -8.35
C ASN A 139 -3.98 21.63 -9.31
N PRO A 140 -2.83 22.13 -8.80
CA PRO A 140 -1.78 22.69 -9.63
C PRO A 140 -1.13 21.59 -10.50
N PRO A 141 -0.44 21.98 -11.60
CA PRO A 141 0.23 21.03 -12.49
C PRO A 141 1.25 20.11 -11.78
N ASP A 142 1.86 20.58 -10.72
CA ASP A 142 2.83 19.87 -9.89
C ASP A 142 2.23 19.23 -8.61
N ARG A 143 0.89 19.10 -8.54
CA ARG A 143 0.18 18.50 -7.39
C ARG A 143 0.79 17.20 -6.91
N CYS A 144 1.15 16.29 -7.84
CA CYS A 144 1.74 15.00 -7.48
C CYS A 144 3.09 15.16 -6.76
N TYR A 145 3.93 16.10 -7.20
CA TYR A 145 5.19 16.41 -6.54
C TYR A 145 4.97 16.98 -5.14
N ILE A 146 4.07 17.96 -5.01
CA ILE A 146 3.74 18.59 -3.71
C ILE A 146 3.24 17.52 -2.73
N CYS A 147 2.31 16.67 -3.17
CA CYS A 147 1.77 15.58 -2.36
C CYS A 147 2.86 14.59 -1.94
N LYS A 148 3.63 14.05 -2.88
CA LYS A 148 4.72 13.11 -2.58
C LYS A 148 5.73 13.73 -1.62
N LYS A 149 6.16 14.96 -1.87
CA LYS A 149 7.13 15.65 -1.01
C LYS A 149 6.64 15.76 0.44
N ALA A 150 5.39 16.19 0.65
CA ALA A 150 4.81 16.31 1.99
C ALA A 150 4.72 14.95 2.70
N ILE A 151 4.17 13.93 2.01
CA ILE A 151 4.00 12.59 2.56
C ILE A 151 5.36 11.97 2.91
N PHE A 152 6.33 11.96 1.98
CA PHE A 152 7.63 11.33 2.20
C PHE A 152 8.46 12.05 3.26
N THR A 153 8.31 13.37 3.43
CA THR A 153 8.93 14.08 4.56
C THR A 153 8.42 13.54 5.91
N ASN A 154 7.12 13.32 6.03
CA ASN A 154 6.53 12.80 7.25
C ASN A 154 6.86 11.31 7.48
N VAL A 155 6.83 10.51 6.42
CA VAL A 155 7.25 9.10 6.48
C VAL A 155 8.72 9.01 6.89
N GLN A 156 9.59 9.89 6.39
CA GLN A 156 11.01 9.92 6.75
C GLN A 156 11.22 10.20 8.25
N ASN A 157 10.44 11.12 8.81
CA ASN A 157 10.45 11.38 10.25
C ASN A 157 9.98 10.14 11.04
N LEU A 158 8.86 9.53 10.62
CA LEU A 158 8.29 8.34 11.27
C LEU A 158 9.28 7.17 11.32
N VAL A 159 9.97 6.87 10.22
CA VAL A 159 10.92 5.76 10.16
C VAL A 159 12.28 6.14 10.73
N GLY A 160 12.63 7.44 10.73
CA GLY A 160 13.85 7.97 11.32
C GLY A 160 13.95 7.70 12.82
N GLU A 161 12.82 7.76 13.55
CA GLU A 161 12.74 7.41 14.98
C GLU A 161 13.13 5.94 15.25
N ARG A 162 13.05 5.08 14.24
CA ARG A 162 13.48 3.66 14.28
C ARG A 162 14.91 3.44 13.78
N GLY A 163 15.62 4.53 13.50
CA GLY A 163 16.99 4.48 12.95
C GLY A 163 17.03 4.01 11.49
N ILE A 164 15.95 4.18 10.74
CA ILE A 164 15.87 3.88 9.30
C ILE A 164 16.09 5.18 8.54
N SER A 165 17.10 5.21 7.68
CA SER A 165 17.46 6.39 6.87
C SER A 165 17.16 6.20 5.38
N VAL A 166 16.87 4.98 4.95
CA VAL A 166 16.61 4.64 3.55
C VAL A 166 15.15 4.27 3.36
N ILE A 167 14.49 4.95 2.42
CA ILE A 167 13.14 4.63 1.97
C ILE A 167 13.22 4.29 0.49
N ALA A 168 12.60 3.19 0.07
CA ALA A 168 12.46 2.80 -1.33
C ALA A 168 10.96 2.72 -1.74
N GLU A 169 10.69 3.02 -3.02
CA GLU A 169 9.35 2.92 -3.64
C GLU A 169 9.41 2.23 -5.02
#